data_000f2fa12313783490807ade855b5ca0
#
_entry.id   000f2fa12313783490807ade855b5ca0
#
_cell.length_a   1.000
_cell.length_b   1.000
_cell.length_c   1.000
_cell.angle_alpha   90.00
_cell.angle_beta   90.00
_cell.angle_gamma   90.00
#
_symmetry.space_group_name_H-M   'P 1'
#
loop_
_entity.id
_entity.type
_entity.pdbx_description
1 polymer ?
#
loop_
_entity_poly.entity_id
_entity_poly.type
_entity_poly.pdbx_seq_one_letter_code
_entity_poly.pdbx_strand_id
1 'polypeptide(L)'
;MAISAAGVGSGLDVGSILNQLMAVERQPLSRLQEQQKSYQSKLSAFGQLQSAMSKLQDAATALTKSSTFSATTASAGDTKAFTVSSTASAQTGSYNIEVSQLARAQRTATSATTAPDLTGGGSIDITLGTGTPKTVNLAAGGTLQDLRDAINAADAGVSAQIVNNGTVNQLVISSKETGAASAFKLEGFGGLSEFSFDPAAPAGDMVSVQQAKDAMLSIDGLAITRSSNTVSDAIEGVTLTLAKPTESETTMTVARNDETAKKAIDDFAKAYNELNSLIRSQTSYNAETKKAGTLNGDTGVRSIQSQLRGVFSNPISGLSGATMLSDAGISIRTDGSMSVDSTKLASALADPSKKIAELFAGNGTVDGFAKTLETRIKDMLATDGLLTSRTDGINRTIKSFDSRIEAFELRLEKVQARYSAQFTALDAAMSSMSTTSAYLTQQLANL
;
A
#
# COMPACT_ATOMS: atom_id res chain seq x y z
N MET A 1 -15.64 -50.09 -29.84
CA MET A 1 -15.66 -49.67 -31.26
C MET A 1 -14.51 -50.33 -31.96
N ALA A 2 -14.77 -51.20 -32.94
CA ALA A 2 -13.73 -51.84 -33.70
C ALA A 2 -13.00 -50.81 -34.55
N ILE A 3 -11.69 -50.66 -34.33
CA ILE A 3 -10.80 -49.86 -35.17
C ILE A 3 -10.65 -50.63 -36.47
N SER A 4 -11.51 -50.37 -37.47
CA SER A 4 -11.24 -50.85 -38.83
C SER A 4 -10.08 -49.96 -39.34
N ALA A 5 -8.92 -50.54 -39.58
CA ALA A 5 -7.79 -49.88 -40.20
C ALA A 5 -8.19 -49.54 -41.65
N ALA A 6 -8.72 -48.33 -41.87
CA ALA A 6 -9.07 -47.84 -43.21
C ALA A 6 -7.79 -47.76 -44.04
N GLY A 7 -7.81 -48.35 -45.25
CA GLY A 7 -6.67 -48.39 -46.17
C GLY A 7 -6.02 -49.77 -46.36
N VAL A 8 -6.38 -50.79 -45.54
CA VAL A 8 -5.83 -52.16 -45.67
C VAL A 8 -6.31 -52.85 -46.95
N GLY A 9 -7.50 -52.53 -47.41
CA GLY A 9 -8.11 -53.14 -48.63
C GLY A 9 -7.68 -52.51 -49.94
N SER A 10 -7.35 -51.22 -49.93
CA SER A 10 -7.03 -50.43 -51.12
C SER A 10 -5.53 -50.12 -51.29
N GLY A 11 -4.72 -50.33 -50.24
CA GLY A 11 -3.29 -49.93 -50.23
C GLY A 11 -3.09 -48.41 -50.16
N LEU A 12 -4.13 -47.62 -49.94
CA LEU A 12 -4.08 -46.16 -49.81
C LEU A 12 -3.82 -45.76 -48.34
N ASP A 13 -2.92 -44.83 -48.11
CA ASP A 13 -2.77 -44.22 -46.78
C ASP A 13 -3.92 -43.23 -46.50
N VAL A 14 -5.09 -43.80 -46.21
CA VAL A 14 -6.32 -43.03 -45.90
C VAL A 14 -6.10 -42.09 -44.72
N GLY A 15 -5.27 -42.49 -43.72
CA GLY A 15 -4.97 -41.63 -42.55
C GLY A 15 -4.25 -40.36 -42.94
N SER A 16 -3.24 -40.45 -43.80
CA SER A 16 -2.49 -39.30 -44.31
C SER A 16 -3.38 -38.37 -45.14
N ILE A 17 -4.21 -38.91 -46.04
CA ILE A 17 -5.13 -38.15 -46.88
C ILE A 17 -6.16 -37.40 -46.01
N LEU A 18 -6.76 -38.08 -45.04
CA LEU A 18 -7.73 -37.49 -44.12
C LEU A 18 -7.08 -36.35 -43.32
N ASN A 19 -5.88 -36.56 -42.82
CA ASN A 19 -5.15 -35.51 -42.05
C ASN A 19 -4.83 -34.29 -42.94
N GLN A 20 -4.44 -34.47 -44.20
CA GLN A 20 -4.19 -33.37 -45.13
C GLN A 20 -5.48 -32.60 -45.46
N LEU A 21 -6.60 -33.27 -45.70
CA LEU A 21 -7.89 -32.63 -45.91
C LEU A 21 -8.36 -31.85 -44.69
N MET A 22 -8.24 -32.47 -43.51
CA MET A 22 -8.58 -31.80 -42.25
C MET A 22 -7.66 -30.61 -41.92
N ALA A 23 -6.40 -30.62 -42.33
CA ALA A 23 -5.50 -29.50 -42.19
C ALA A 23 -5.99 -28.28 -42.99
N VAL A 24 -6.51 -28.48 -44.21
CA VAL A 24 -7.12 -27.41 -45.00
C VAL A 24 -8.42 -26.89 -44.35
N GLU A 25 -9.29 -27.83 -43.92
CA GLU A 25 -10.54 -27.47 -43.25
C GLU A 25 -10.34 -26.71 -41.92
N ARG A 26 -9.20 -26.90 -41.23
CA ARG A 26 -8.84 -26.18 -39.99
C ARG A 26 -8.29 -24.77 -40.20
N GLN A 27 -7.88 -24.36 -41.40
CA GLN A 27 -7.33 -23.04 -41.66
C GLN A 27 -8.27 -21.87 -41.19
N PRO A 28 -9.60 -21.92 -41.41
CA PRO A 28 -10.47 -20.89 -40.92
C PRO A 28 -10.53 -20.82 -39.38
N LEU A 29 -10.43 -21.98 -38.71
CA LEU A 29 -10.36 -22.04 -37.24
C LEU A 29 -9.11 -21.34 -36.72
N SER A 30 -7.93 -21.61 -37.31
CA SER A 30 -6.68 -20.94 -36.93
C SER A 30 -6.78 -19.42 -37.08
N ARG A 31 -7.44 -18.91 -38.16
CA ARG A 31 -7.67 -17.48 -38.35
C ARG A 31 -8.59 -16.89 -37.27
N LEU A 32 -9.64 -17.60 -36.84
CA LEU A 32 -10.53 -17.17 -35.76
C LEU A 32 -9.75 -17.11 -34.42
N GLN A 33 -8.93 -18.10 -34.15
CA GLN A 33 -8.08 -18.14 -32.94
C GLN A 33 -7.04 -17.02 -32.93
N GLU A 34 -6.40 -16.71 -34.07
CA GLU A 34 -5.49 -15.60 -34.21
C GLU A 34 -6.16 -14.25 -33.96
N GLN A 35 -7.39 -14.06 -34.50
CA GLN A 35 -8.19 -12.86 -34.26
C GLN A 35 -8.55 -12.73 -32.78
N GLN A 36 -9.02 -13.82 -32.15
CA GLN A 36 -9.33 -13.85 -30.72
C GLN A 36 -8.11 -13.45 -29.88
N LYS A 37 -6.94 -14.05 -30.14
CA LYS A 37 -5.68 -13.74 -29.48
C LYS A 37 -5.29 -12.26 -29.65
N SER A 38 -5.55 -11.69 -30.80
CA SER A 38 -5.35 -10.25 -31.04
C SER A 38 -6.24 -9.41 -30.13
N TYR A 39 -7.51 -9.76 -29.96
CA TYR A 39 -8.41 -9.04 -29.05
C TYR A 39 -8.05 -9.25 -27.57
N GLN A 40 -7.59 -10.44 -27.19
CA GLN A 40 -7.06 -10.70 -25.84
C GLN A 40 -5.83 -9.84 -25.56
N SER A 41 -4.92 -9.68 -26.54
CA SER A 41 -3.78 -8.77 -26.42
C SER A 41 -4.20 -7.32 -26.27
N LYS A 42 -5.26 -6.87 -26.98
CA LYS A 42 -5.83 -5.54 -26.80
C LYS A 42 -6.42 -5.35 -25.43
N LEU A 43 -7.15 -6.35 -24.90
CA LEU A 43 -7.71 -6.32 -23.54
C LEU A 43 -6.59 -6.16 -22.50
N SER A 44 -5.51 -6.93 -22.63
CA SER A 44 -4.34 -6.83 -21.77
C SER A 44 -3.69 -5.44 -21.84
N ALA A 45 -3.55 -4.87 -23.04
CA ALA A 45 -2.99 -3.54 -23.23
C ALA A 45 -3.87 -2.44 -22.59
N PHE A 46 -5.20 -2.57 -22.66
CA PHE A 46 -6.13 -1.69 -21.96
C PHE A 46 -6.04 -1.85 -20.44
N GLY A 47 -5.83 -3.07 -19.91
CA GLY A 47 -5.57 -3.30 -18.49
C GLY A 47 -4.29 -2.59 -18.00
N GLN A 48 -3.22 -2.62 -18.79
CA GLN A 48 -2.00 -1.87 -18.51
C GLN A 48 -2.25 -0.36 -18.52
N LEU A 49 -3.03 0.14 -19.49
CA LEU A 49 -3.40 1.54 -19.58
C LEU A 49 -4.21 1.98 -18.36
N GLN A 50 -5.18 1.18 -17.93
CA GLN A 50 -5.97 1.41 -16.72
C GLN A 50 -5.09 1.52 -15.48
N SER A 51 -4.16 0.58 -15.30
CA SER A 51 -3.22 0.60 -14.17
C SER A 51 -2.32 1.85 -14.18
N ALA A 52 -1.80 2.25 -15.35
CA ALA A 52 -0.99 3.46 -15.47
C ALA A 52 -1.80 4.74 -15.22
N MET A 53 -3.07 4.78 -15.66
CA MET A 53 -3.98 5.89 -15.37
C MET A 53 -4.31 5.97 -13.87
N SER A 54 -4.55 4.85 -13.18
CA SER A 54 -4.76 4.85 -11.73
C SER A 54 -3.54 5.37 -10.97
N LYS A 55 -2.33 4.97 -11.35
CA LYS A 55 -1.10 5.50 -10.75
C LYS A 55 -0.97 7.02 -10.94
N LEU A 56 -1.30 7.51 -12.12
CA LEU A 56 -1.30 8.96 -12.38
C LEU A 56 -2.38 9.67 -11.55
N GLN A 57 -3.55 9.06 -11.38
CA GLN A 57 -4.62 9.58 -10.53
C GLN A 57 -4.15 9.68 -9.07
N ASP A 58 -3.51 8.65 -8.53
CA ASP A 58 -2.99 8.64 -7.16
C ASP A 58 -1.95 9.75 -6.97
N ALA A 59 -1.03 9.90 -7.93
CA ALA A 59 -0.03 10.96 -7.90
C ALA A 59 -0.66 12.36 -8.03
N ALA A 60 -1.68 12.53 -8.85
CA ALA A 60 -2.45 13.78 -8.92
C ALA A 60 -3.19 14.05 -7.60
N THR A 61 -3.84 13.04 -7.01
CA THR A 61 -4.53 13.16 -5.72
C THR A 61 -3.57 13.59 -4.59
N ALA A 62 -2.32 13.13 -4.60
CA ALA A 62 -1.32 13.59 -3.64
C ALA A 62 -1.07 15.10 -3.75
N LEU A 63 -1.11 15.67 -4.95
CA LEU A 63 -0.93 17.10 -5.21
C LEU A 63 -2.17 17.94 -4.93
N THR A 64 -3.34 17.36 -4.69
CA THR A 64 -4.54 18.10 -4.26
C THR A 64 -4.58 18.32 -2.75
N LYS A 65 -3.73 17.63 -1.98
CA LYS A 65 -3.70 17.75 -0.53
C LYS A 65 -2.90 18.98 -0.10
N SER A 66 -3.49 19.86 0.70
CA SER A 66 -2.78 21.01 1.26
C SER A 66 -1.55 20.61 2.08
N SER A 67 -1.62 19.48 2.79
CA SER A 67 -0.50 18.94 3.59
C SER A 67 0.76 18.63 2.78
N THR A 68 0.64 18.38 1.48
CA THR A 68 1.79 18.17 0.59
C THR A 68 2.64 19.44 0.45
N PHE A 69 1.99 20.62 0.41
CA PHE A 69 2.66 21.92 0.22
C PHE A 69 2.89 22.69 1.51
N SER A 70 2.20 22.32 2.60
CA SER A 70 2.38 22.91 3.93
C SER A 70 3.19 22.00 4.86
N ALA A 71 3.86 20.98 4.33
CA ALA A 71 4.72 20.14 5.13
C ALA A 71 5.81 20.95 5.83
N THR A 72 6.05 20.63 7.11
CA THR A 72 7.11 21.23 7.91
C THR A 72 8.09 20.17 8.35
N THR A 73 9.28 20.58 8.69
CA THR A 73 10.27 19.74 9.36
C THR A 73 10.73 20.47 10.61
N ALA A 74 10.88 19.71 11.70
CA ALA A 74 11.41 20.26 12.94
C ALA A 74 12.77 19.64 13.23
N SER A 75 13.71 20.44 13.71
CA SER A 75 15.05 20.02 14.09
C SER A 75 15.38 20.50 15.49
N ALA A 76 16.04 19.65 16.29
CA ALA A 76 16.52 19.96 17.61
C ALA A 76 18.01 20.33 17.56
N GLY A 77 18.42 21.37 18.27
CA GLY A 77 19.83 21.76 18.42
C GLY A 77 20.60 20.75 19.25
N ASP A 78 20.00 20.15 20.28
CA ASP A 78 20.55 19.00 21.00
C ASP A 78 19.69 17.75 20.78
N THR A 79 20.01 16.96 19.77
CA THR A 79 19.33 15.71 19.44
C THR A 79 19.53 14.61 20.48
N LYS A 80 20.45 14.77 21.44
CA LYS A 80 20.63 13.84 22.56
C LYS A 80 19.69 14.16 23.72
N ALA A 81 19.28 15.43 23.87
CA ALA A 81 18.37 15.85 24.93
C ALA A 81 16.90 15.59 24.54
N PHE A 82 16.54 15.88 23.33
CA PHE A 82 15.20 15.60 22.82
C PHE A 82 15.18 15.42 21.31
N THR A 83 14.17 14.72 20.82
CA THR A 83 13.82 14.68 19.40
C THR A 83 12.52 15.44 19.17
N VAL A 84 12.32 15.91 17.95
CA VAL A 84 11.15 16.69 17.59
C VAL A 84 10.56 16.21 16.27
N SER A 85 9.25 16.21 16.17
CA SER A 85 8.51 16.01 14.94
C SER A 85 7.49 17.12 14.75
N SER A 86 7.15 17.43 13.50
CA SER A 86 6.15 18.44 13.17
C SER A 86 5.11 17.91 12.19
N THR A 87 3.94 18.47 12.23
CA THR A 87 2.85 18.25 11.28
C THR A 87 2.66 19.50 10.40
N ALA A 88 1.82 19.40 9.38
CA ALA A 88 1.54 20.51 8.47
C ALA A 88 0.87 21.73 9.16
N SER A 89 0.34 21.59 10.39
CA SER A 89 -0.22 22.67 11.18
C SER A 89 0.83 23.45 11.99
N ALA A 90 2.07 22.93 12.09
CA ALA A 90 3.12 23.59 12.85
C ALA A 90 3.52 24.93 12.20
N GLN A 91 3.56 25.98 13.02
CA GLN A 91 4.06 27.28 12.59
C GLN A 91 5.58 27.27 12.47
N THR A 92 6.09 27.82 11.36
CA THR A 92 7.53 27.97 11.16
C THR A 92 8.10 29.00 12.13
N GLY A 93 9.23 28.70 12.75
CA GLY A 93 9.87 29.56 13.73
C GLY A 93 11.02 28.84 14.44
N SER A 94 11.68 29.58 15.33
CA SER A 94 12.70 29.05 16.23
C SER A 94 12.21 29.23 17.67
N TYR A 95 12.36 28.20 18.46
CA TYR A 95 11.96 28.15 19.86
C TYR A 95 13.15 27.77 20.71
N ASN A 96 13.32 28.44 21.84
CA ASN A 96 14.34 28.10 22.82
C ASN A 96 13.77 27.07 23.80
N ILE A 97 14.41 25.95 23.91
CA ILE A 97 13.97 24.81 24.73
C ILE A 97 15.01 24.53 25.80
N GLU A 98 14.57 24.44 27.05
CA GLU A 98 15.37 23.94 28.17
C GLU A 98 14.61 22.82 28.86
N VAL A 99 15.20 21.63 28.96
CA VAL A 99 14.63 20.49 29.68
C VAL A 99 15.34 20.39 31.04
N SER A 100 14.64 20.70 32.11
CA SER A 100 15.20 20.65 33.47
C SER A 100 15.02 19.27 34.13
N GLN A 101 13.92 18.57 33.84
CA GLN A 101 13.60 17.28 34.46
C GLN A 101 12.79 16.41 33.49
N LEU A 102 13.06 15.10 33.52
CA LEU A 102 12.23 14.08 32.83
C LEU A 102 11.10 13.61 33.72
N ALA A 103 9.99 13.24 33.09
CA ALA A 103 8.94 12.46 33.73
C ALA A 103 9.47 11.08 34.08
N ARG A 104 9.12 10.61 35.27
CA ARG A 104 9.51 9.28 35.76
C ARG A 104 8.32 8.56 36.36
N ALA A 105 8.27 7.24 36.14
CA ALA A 105 7.35 6.34 36.82
C ALA A 105 7.82 6.10 38.26
N GLN A 106 6.91 5.90 39.20
CA GLN A 106 7.26 5.39 40.52
C GLN A 106 7.72 3.94 40.40
N ARG A 107 8.72 3.58 41.22
CA ARG A 107 9.17 2.21 41.34
C ARG A 107 9.51 1.89 42.80
N THR A 108 8.94 0.81 43.33
CA THR A 108 9.24 0.30 44.66
C THR A 108 9.67 -1.14 44.55
N ALA A 109 10.44 -1.62 45.54
CA ALA A 109 10.88 -3.01 45.61
C ALA A 109 10.78 -3.53 47.04
N THR A 110 10.61 -4.83 47.23
CA THR A 110 10.78 -5.50 48.52
C THR A 110 12.24 -5.43 48.95
N SER A 111 12.52 -5.78 50.23
CA SER A 111 13.87 -5.79 50.79
C SER A 111 14.89 -6.51 49.89
N ALA A 112 16.10 -5.96 49.81
CA ALA A 112 17.20 -6.53 49.04
C ALA A 112 17.95 -7.67 49.74
N THR A 113 17.67 -7.87 51.03
CA THR A 113 18.40 -8.83 51.89
C THR A 113 17.51 -9.93 52.43
N THR A 114 16.21 -9.69 52.53
CA THR A 114 15.25 -10.61 53.13
C THR A 114 14.18 -10.99 52.11
N ALA A 115 13.93 -12.29 51.95
CA ALA A 115 12.83 -12.77 51.13
C ALA A 115 11.50 -12.45 51.83
N PRO A 116 10.47 -11.98 51.14
CA PRO A 116 9.16 -11.72 51.74
C PRO A 116 8.49 -12.99 52.22
N ASP A 117 7.81 -12.90 53.39
CA ASP A 117 7.03 -14.01 53.94
C ASP A 117 5.58 -13.95 53.40
N LEU A 118 5.23 -14.92 52.59
CA LEU A 118 3.91 -15.02 51.94
C LEU A 118 3.04 -16.14 52.57
N THR A 119 3.52 -16.82 53.63
CA THR A 119 2.87 -18.02 54.16
C THR A 119 1.47 -17.77 54.71
N GLY A 120 1.22 -16.56 55.24
CA GLY A 120 -0.07 -16.17 55.80
C GLY A 120 -1.13 -15.78 54.78
N GLY A 121 -0.74 -15.52 53.54
CA GLY A 121 -1.62 -14.89 52.55
C GLY A 121 -2.14 -13.50 52.99
N GLY A 122 -3.06 -12.93 52.27
CA GLY A 122 -3.63 -11.62 52.61
C GLY A 122 -4.11 -10.85 51.39
N SER A 123 -4.21 -9.53 51.53
CA SER A 123 -4.56 -8.62 50.44
C SER A 123 -3.64 -7.39 50.39
N ILE A 124 -3.54 -6.81 49.21
CA ILE A 124 -2.86 -5.53 49.02
C ILE A 124 -3.83 -4.60 48.30
N ASP A 125 -4.10 -3.46 48.90
CA ASP A 125 -4.83 -2.37 48.26
C ASP A 125 -3.85 -1.46 47.53
N ILE A 126 -4.05 -1.30 46.21
CA ILE A 126 -3.23 -0.47 45.33
C ILE A 126 -4.02 0.78 45.00
N THR A 127 -3.54 1.93 45.45
CA THR A 127 -4.15 3.23 45.16
C THR A 127 -3.22 4.05 44.24
N LEU A 128 -3.68 4.38 43.05
CA LEU A 128 -2.93 5.22 42.11
C LEU A 128 -3.36 6.71 42.29
N GLY A 129 -2.43 7.58 42.62
CA GLY A 129 -2.70 8.99 42.90
C GLY A 129 -3.76 9.16 43.98
N THR A 130 -4.85 9.85 43.64
CA THR A 130 -6.04 10.09 44.49
C THR A 130 -7.22 9.16 44.11
N GLY A 131 -6.96 8.11 43.35
CA GLY A 131 -7.98 7.18 42.86
C GLY A 131 -8.55 6.26 43.95
N THR A 132 -9.49 5.41 43.57
CA THR A 132 -10.04 4.37 44.45
C THR A 132 -9.08 3.18 44.55
N PRO A 133 -8.91 2.60 45.75
CA PRO A 133 -8.08 1.42 45.92
C PRO A 133 -8.58 0.23 45.06
N LYS A 134 -7.66 -0.53 44.50
CA LYS A 134 -7.93 -1.86 43.92
C LYS A 134 -7.28 -2.92 44.76
N THR A 135 -8.09 -3.83 45.28
CA THR A 135 -7.66 -4.94 46.17
C THR A 135 -7.16 -6.11 45.35
N VAL A 136 -5.98 -6.56 45.66
CA VAL A 136 -5.35 -7.78 45.11
C VAL A 136 -5.24 -8.80 46.26
N ASN A 137 -5.77 -10.01 46.09
CA ASN A 137 -5.76 -11.08 47.10
C ASN A 137 -4.71 -12.14 46.77
N LEU A 138 -4.03 -12.65 47.80
CA LEU A 138 -3.16 -13.81 47.72
C LEU A 138 -3.64 -14.85 48.73
N ALA A 139 -3.87 -16.08 48.28
CA ALA A 139 -4.21 -17.19 49.20
C ALA A 139 -3.03 -17.55 50.10
N ALA A 140 -3.31 -18.09 51.29
CA ALA A 140 -2.26 -18.60 52.17
C ALA A 140 -1.43 -19.69 51.48
N GLY A 141 -0.09 -19.59 51.57
CA GLY A 141 0.85 -20.45 50.87
C GLY A 141 1.08 -20.11 49.42
N GLY A 142 0.55 -18.96 48.93
CA GLY A 142 0.85 -18.45 47.61
C GLY A 142 2.31 -18.04 47.44
N THR A 143 2.78 -18.01 46.22
CA THR A 143 4.17 -17.68 45.85
C THR A 143 4.32 -16.21 45.47
N LEU A 144 5.57 -15.72 45.36
CA LEU A 144 5.86 -14.38 44.85
C LEU A 144 5.43 -14.25 43.39
N GLN A 145 5.44 -15.34 42.61
CA GLN A 145 4.92 -15.39 41.25
C GLN A 145 3.40 -15.21 41.23
N ASP A 146 2.67 -15.85 42.13
CA ASP A 146 1.22 -15.70 42.20
C ASP A 146 0.84 -14.26 42.57
N LEU A 147 1.57 -13.62 43.51
CA LEU A 147 1.36 -12.21 43.84
C LEU A 147 1.65 -11.28 42.67
N ARG A 148 2.75 -11.49 41.98
CA ARG A 148 3.07 -10.74 40.74
C ARG A 148 1.94 -10.85 39.72
N ASP A 149 1.45 -12.05 39.46
CA ASP A 149 0.42 -12.30 38.44
C ASP A 149 -0.92 -11.71 38.87
N ALA A 150 -1.26 -11.78 40.16
CA ALA A 150 -2.45 -11.17 40.73
C ALA A 150 -2.42 -9.63 40.60
N ILE A 151 -1.28 -8.98 40.91
CA ILE A 151 -1.09 -7.54 40.75
C ILE A 151 -1.24 -7.13 39.26
N ASN A 152 -0.61 -7.86 38.35
CA ASN A 152 -0.69 -7.58 36.94
C ASN A 152 -2.11 -7.78 36.36
N ALA A 153 -2.83 -8.80 36.85
CA ALA A 153 -4.20 -9.08 36.45
C ALA A 153 -5.21 -8.04 36.96
N ALA A 154 -4.94 -7.40 38.11
CA ALA A 154 -5.83 -6.40 38.71
C ALA A 154 -5.97 -5.13 37.89
N ASP A 155 -5.05 -4.86 36.93
CA ASP A 155 -4.98 -3.64 36.11
C ASP A 155 -5.17 -2.35 36.95
N ALA A 156 -4.40 -2.26 38.03
CA ALA A 156 -4.45 -1.16 39.00
C ALA A 156 -3.58 0.04 38.59
N GLY A 157 -3.20 0.14 37.33
CA GLY A 157 -2.29 1.18 36.84
C GLY A 157 -0.82 0.95 37.19
N VAL A 158 -0.50 -0.21 37.76
CA VAL A 158 0.85 -0.65 38.09
C VAL A 158 1.20 -1.95 37.36
N SER A 159 2.49 -2.25 37.29
CA SER A 159 3.02 -3.52 36.82
C SER A 159 4.00 -4.09 37.87
N ALA A 160 3.93 -5.40 38.10
CA ALA A 160 4.81 -6.10 38.99
C ALA A 160 5.74 -7.05 38.24
N GLN A 161 6.99 -7.12 38.63
CA GLN A 161 8.00 -8.06 38.14
C GLN A 161 8.88 -8.60 39.26
N ILE A 162 9.46 -9.77 39.07
CA ILE A 162 10.40 -10.38 40.03
C ILE A 162 11.79 -10.18 39.46
N VAL A 163 12.67 -9.61 40.29
CA VAL A 163 14.08 -9.37 39.97
C VAL A 163 14.94 -10.09 41.00
N ASN A 164 15.82 -10.96 40.55
CA ASN A 164 16.80 -11.61 41.42
C ASN A 164 18.07 -10.74 41.48
N ASN A 165 18.44 -10.32 42.68
CA ASN A 165 19.63 -9.48 42.90
C ASN A 165 20.91 -10.30 43.24
N GLY A 166 20.86 -11.64 43.09
CA GLY A 166 21.94 -12.56 43.42
C GLY A 166 21.86 -13.10 44.84
N THR A 167 21.01 -12.51 45.72
CA THR A 167 20.79 -12.92 47.11
C THR A 167 19.34 -13.38 47.32
N VAL A 168 18.38 -12.55 46.90
CA VAL A 168 16.95 -12.81 47.05
C VAL A 168 16.18 -12.43 45.79
N ASN A 169 14.98 -13.01 45.62
CA ASN A 169 14.00 -12.56 44.63
C ASN A 169 13.21 -11.40 45.21
N GLN A 170 13.28 -10.25 44.58
CA GLN A 170 12.57 -9.03 44.94
C GLN A 170 11.34 -8.88 44.08
N LEU A 171 10.20 -8.50 44.65
CA LEU A 171 9.07 -7.99 43.87
C LEU A 171 9.29 -6.49 43.63
N VAL A 172 9.34 -6.11 42.36
CA VAL A 172 9.43 -4.73 41.93
C VAL A 172 8.08 -4.32 41.36
N ILE A 173 7.47 -3.29 41.93
CA ILE A 173 6.21 -2.72 41.44
C ILE A 173 6.50 -1.35 40.87
N SER A 174 6.01 -1.10 39.66
CA SER A 174 6.21 0.17 38.91
C SER A 174 4.88 0.71 38.43
N SER A 175 4.66 2.03 38.48
CA SER A 175 3.54 2.62 37.77
C SER A 175 3.70 2.40 36.25
N LYS A 176 2.59 2.13 35.55
CA LYS A 176 2.59 1.94 34.08
C LYS A 176 2.91 3.24 33.35
N GLU A 177 2.45 4.35 33.92
CA GLU A 177 2.64 5.69 33.35
C GLU A 177 3.66 6.48 34.19
N THR A 178 4.30 7.45 33.55
CA THR A 178 5.16 8.44 34.21
C THR A 178 4.33 9.58 34.81
N GLY A 179 4.96 10.45 35.58
CA GLY A 179 4.35 11.66 36.12
C GLY A 179 3.93 11.54 37.59
N ALA A 180 3.92 12.67 38.29
CA ALA A 180 3.63 12.75 39.72
C ALA A 180 2.24 12.19 40.08
N ALA A 181 1.25 12.39 39.21
CA ALA A 181 -0.10 11.85 39.40
C ALA A 181 -0.18 10.32 39.31
N SER A 182 0.84 9.68 38.74
CA SER A 182 0.96 8.20 38.65
C SER A 182 1.69 7.60 39.86
N ALA A 183 1.95 8.36 40.90
CA ALA A 183 2.42 7.83 42.17
C ALA A 183 1.36 6.90 42.75
N PHE A 184 1.80 5.75 43.27
CA PHE A 184 0.89 4.77 43.90
C PHE A 184 1.26 4.55 45.35
N LYS A 185 0.24 4.20 46.14
CA LYS A 185 0.32 3.74 47.52
C LYS A 185 -0.08 2.27 47.58
N LEU A 186 0.59 1.52 48.43
CA LEU A 186 0.28 0.12 48.71
C LEU A 186 -0.08 0.00 50.20
N GLU A 187 -1.20 -0.66 50.50
CA GLU A 187 -1.59 -1.01 51.87
C GLU A 187 -1.78 -2.53 51.92
N GLY A 188 -0.85 -3.22 52.60
CA GLY A 188 -0.88 -4.66 52.79
C GLY A 188 -1.61 -5.03 54.04
N PHE A 189 -2.39 -6.10 53.97
CA PHE A 189 -3.17 -6.65 55.07
C PHE A 189 -2.91 -8.15 55.28
N GLY A 190 -2.99 -8.60 56.54
CA GLY A 190 -2.69 -10.00 56.88
C GLY A 190 -1.20 -10.32 56.75
N GLY A 191 -0.86 -11.44 56.13
CA GLY A 191 0.52 -11.84 55.87
C GLY A 191 1.23 -10.99 54.83
N LEU A 192 0.54 -10.01 54.19
CA LEU A 192 1.12 -9.10 53.19
C LEU A 192 1.38 -7.68 53.71
N SER A 193 1.36 -7.47 55.05
CA SER A 193 1.58 -6.14 55.66
C SER A 193 2.93 -5.51 55.32
N GLU A 194 3.96 -6.31 55.06
CA GLU A 194 5.32 -5.87 54.65
C GLU A 194 5.34 -5.24 53.24
N PHE A 195 4.30 -5.48 52.41
CA PHE A 195 4.16 -4.84 51.10
C PHE A 195 3.54 -3.46 51.15
N SER A 196 3.41 -2.87 52.35
CA SER A 196 2.90 -1.51 52.48
C SER A 196 3.95 -0.50 52.05
N PHE A 197 3.52 0.50 51.30
CA PHE A 197 4.34 1.62 50.84
C PHE A 197 3.50 2.88 50.65
N ASP A 198 3.90 3.95 51.31
CA ASP A 198 3.33 5.30 51.10
C ASP A 198 4.44 6.26 50.61
N PRO A 199 4.35 6.85 49.42
CA PRO A 199 5.38 7.76 48.93
C PRO A 199 5.53 9.03 49.76
N ALA A 200 4.49 9.45 50.51
CA ALA A 200 4.52 10.61 51.40
C ALA A 200 5.06 10.31 52.78
N ALA A 201 4.91 9.08 53.26
CA ALA A 201 5.37 8.62 54.56
C ALA A 201 5.90 7.18 54.43
N PRO A 202 7.14 6.98 53.93
CA PRO A 202 7.67 5.63 53.74
C PRO A 202 7.64 4.82 55.00
N ALA A 203 6.66 3.94 55.11
CA ALA A 203 6.48 2.97 56.19
C ALA A 203 6.34 1.59 55.53
N GLY A 204 6.83 0.54 56.21
CA GLY A 204 6.86 -0.82 55.67
C GLY A 204 8.24 -1.21 55.15
N ASP A 205 8.34 -2.46 54.69
CA ASP A 205 9.61 -3.05 54.22
C ASP A 205 9.88 -2.79 52.71
N MET A 206 8.92 -2.17 52.02
CA MET A 206 9.11 -1.77 50.62
C MET A 206 10.00 -0.53 50.51
N VAL A 207 10.97 -0.61 49.62
CA VAL A 207 11.96 0.44 49.40
C VAL A 207 11.61 1.27 48.15
N SER A 208 11.67 2.60 48.27
CA SER A 208 11.54 3.46 47.10
C SER A 208 12.79 3.35 46.23
N VAL A 209 12.65 2.80 45.03
CA VAL A 209 13.71 2.74 44.01
C VAL A 209 13.73 4.00 43.13
N GLN A 210 12.53 4.48 42.78
CA GLN A 210 12.36 5.67 41.98
C GLN A 210 11.06 6.39 42.34
N GLN A 211 11.11 7.71 42.52
CA GLN A 211 9.90 8.48 42.75
C GLN A 211 9.26 8.89 41.41
N ALA A 212 7.92 8.93 41.39
CA ALA A 212 7.16 9.52 40.31
C ALA A 212 7.48 11.02 40.20
N LYS A 213 7.72 11.48 38.99
CA LYS A 213 8.00 12.90 38.71
C LYS A 213 7.42 13.29 37.35
N ASP A 214 6.99 14.54 37.26
CA ASP A 214 6.61 15.15 35.97
C ASP A 214 7.86 15.58 35.19
N ALA A 215 7.73 15.65 33.88
CA ALA A 215 8.68 16.38 33.05
C ALA A 215 8.52 17.87 33.27
N MET A 216 9.63 18.56 33.38
CA MET A 216 9.67 20.01 33.47
C MET A 216 10.58 20.56 32.38
N LEU A 217 10.06 21.46 31.58
CA LEU A 217 10.79 22.13 30.51
C LEU A 217 10.35 23.58 30.42
N SER A 218 11.17 24.43 29.79
CA SER A 218 10.75 25.74 29.36
C SER A 218 10.77 25.87 27.83
N ILE A 219 9.85 26.64 27.30
CA ILE A 219 9.78 27.04 25.89
C ILE A 219 9.74 28.54 25.83
N ASP A 220 10.75 29.19 25.26
CA ASP A 220 10.91 30.63 25.20
C ASP A 220 10.74 31.30 26.60
N GLY A 221 11.27 30.66 27.65
CA GLY A 221 11.18 31.09 29.04
C GLY A 221 9.84 30.77 29.73
N LEU A 222 8.85 30.18 29.05
CA LEU A 222 7.59 29.76 29.66
C LEU A 222 7.72 28.34 30.23
N ALA A 223 7.52 28.19 31.54
CA ALA A 223 7.61 26.91 32.23
C ALA A 223 6.42 26.01 31.86
N ILE A 224 6.70 24.78 31.53
CA ILE A 224 5.75 23.75 31.13
C ILE A 224 6.00 22.50 31.95
N THR A 225 4.94 21.91 32.51
CA THR A 225 4.99 20.66 33.25
C THR A 225 4.07 19.64 32.58
N ARG A 226 4.56 18.41 32.35
CA ARG A 226 3.80 17.31 31.75
C ARG A 226 4.12 15.99 32.45
N SER A 227 3.10 15.16 32.55
CA SER A 227 3.25 13.82 33.15
C SER A 227 4.02 12.83 32.27
N SER A 228 4.24 13.16 31.00
CA SER A 228 4.90 12.30 30.00
C SER A 228 6.15 13.00 29.44
N ASN A 229 7.12 12.20 29.00
CA ASN A 229 8.27 12.69 28.24
C ASN A 229 7.94 12.95 26.76
N THR A 230 6.73 12.57 26.30
CA THR A 230 6.21 12.94 24.98
C THR A 230 5.22 14.09 25.17
N VAL A 231 5.59 15.27 24.66
CA VAL A 231 4.85 16.53 24.81
C VAL A 231 4.35 16.93 23.42
N SER A 232 3.05 16.80 23.17
CA SER A 232 2.43 17.05 21.85
C SER A 232 1.46 18.24 21.85
N ASP A 233 1.25 18.87 22.98
CA ASP A 233 0.24 19.91 23.20
C ASP A 233 0.82 21.27 23.66
N ALA A 234 2.15 21.36 23.77
CA ALA A 234 2.81 22.61 24.18
C ALA A 234 2.98 23.60 23.02
N ILE A 235 3.21 23.09 21.80
CA ILE A 235 3.29 23.90 20.57
C ILE A 235 2.39 23.22 19.54
N GLU A 236 1.49 23.97 18.93
CA GLU A 236 0.55 23.44 17.93
C GLU A 236 1.30 22.75 16.78
N GLY A 237 0.94 21.49 16.50
CA GLY A 237 1.53 20.71 15.43
C GLY A 237 2.96 20.22 15.66
N VAL A 238 3.53 20.41 16.87
CA VAL A 238 4.87 19.95 17.24
C VAL A 238 4.79 18.92 18.36
N THR A 239 5.52 17.82 18.23
CA THR A 239 5.70 16.82 19.29
C THR A 239 7.16 16.77 19.69
N LEU A 240 7.43 17.00 20.97
CA LEU A 240 8.74 16.86 21.60
C LEU A 240 8.80 15.50 22.30
N THR A 241 9.88 14.76 22.12
CA THR A 241 10.17 13.53 22.87
C THR A 241 11.48 13.74 23.66
N LEU A 242 11.36 13.89 24.98
CA LEU A 242 12.43 14.20 25.88
C LEU A 242 13.23 12.93 26.23
N ALA A 243 14.56 12.99 26.18
CA ALA A 243 15.47 11.87 26.44
C ALA A 243 16.39 12.11 27.65
N LYS A 244 16.86 13.34 27.82
CA LYS A 244 17.65 13.77 29.00
C LYS A 244 17.48 15.28 29.28
N PRO A 245 17.80 15.75 30.48
CA PRO A 245 17.89 17.19 30.73
C PRO A 245 18.95 17.83 29.83
N THR A 246 18.69 19.10 29.42
CA THR A 246 19.66 19.90 28.69
C THR A 246 20.69 20.52 29.64
N GLU A 247 21.89 20.76 29.16
CA GLU A 247 22.92 21.45 29.95
C GLU A 247 22.73 22.98 29.96
N SER A 248 22.09 23.49 28.91
CA SER A 248 21.70 24.89 28.72
C SER A 248 20.53 24.95 27.75
N GLU A 249 19.95 26.13 27.62
CA GLU A 249 18.94 26.42 26.62
C GLU A 249 19.46 26.06 25.21
N THR A 250 18.65 25.36 24.41
CA THR A 250 18.96 24.93 23.06
C THR A 250 17.85 25.28 22.08
N THR A 251 18.20 25.56 20.85
CA THR A 251 17.21 26.00 19.84
C THR A 251 16.57 24.83 19.14
N MET A 252 15.25 24.82 19.07
CA MET A 252 14.47 24.01 18.16
C MET A 252 14.00 24.87 16.99
N THR A 253 14.13 24.38 15.76
CA THR A 253 13.67 25.11 14.57
C THR A 253 12.63 24.32 13.82
N VAL A 254 11.49 24.95 13.52
CA VAL A 254 10.45 24.45 12.62
C VAL A 254 10.57 25.21 11.31
N ALA A 255 10.85 24.51 10.22
CA ALA A 255 11.01 25.09 8.89
C ALA A 255 10.06 24.45 7.88
N ARG A 256 9.77 25.13 6.77
CA ARG A 256 9.07 24.54 5.64
C ARG A 256 9.87 23.37 5.07
N ASN A 257 9.14 22.32 4.69
CA ASN A 257 9.71 21.16 4.04
C ASN A 257 9.22 21.07 2.58
N ASP A 258 9.89 21.81 1.70
CA ASP A 258 9.55 21.81 0.27
C ASP A 258 9.95 20.50 -0.44
N GLU A 259 10.78 19.65 0.17
CA GLU A 259 11.15 18.34 -0.40
C GLU A 259 9.94 17.40 -0.55
N THR A 260 8.96 17.48 0.36
CA THR A 260 7.71 16.72 0.24
C THR A 260 6.94 17.12 -1.02
N ALA A 261 6.80 18.42 -1.27
CA ALA A 261 6.14 18.94 -2.47
C ALA A 261 6.93 18.62 -3.74
N LYS A 262 8.27 18.79 -3.73
CA LYS A 262 9.14 18.44 -4.85
C LYS A 262 9.00 16.96 -5.22
N LYS A 263 9.10 16.08 -4.23
CA LYS A 263 8.94 14.64 -4.45
C LYS A 263 7.58 14.31 -5.03
N ALA A 264 6.50 14.88 -4.52
CA ALA A 264 5.15 14.64 -5.04
C ALA A 264 5.01 15.09 -6.49
N ILE A 265 5.61 16.24 -6.87
CA ILE A 265 5.63 16.75 -8.24
C ILE A 265 6.47 15.84 -9.16
N ASP A 266 7.63 15.37 -8.70
CA ASP A 266 8.46 14.44 -9.45
C ASP A 266 7.78 13.10 -9.67
N ASP A 267 7.12 12.55 -8.64
CA ASP A 267 6.34 11.31 -8.73
C ASP A 267 5.16 11.47 -9.71
N PHE A 268 4.50 12.64 -9.71
CA PHE A 268 3.46 12.98 -10.66
C PHE A 268 4.00 13.04 -12.10
N ALA A 269 5.11 13.74 -12.33
CA ALA A 269 5.74 13.84 -13.65
C ALA A 269 6.19 12.45 -14.14
N LYS A 270 6.72 11.61 -13.27
CA LYS A 270 7.10 10.23 -13.56
C LYS A 270 5.88 9.40 -13.98
N ALA A 271 4.80 9.42 -13.20
CA ALA A 271 3.57 8.67 -13.51
C ALA A 271 2.96 9.11 -14.86
N TYR A 272 2.95 10.43 -15.14
CA TYR A 272 2.53 10.97 -16.42
C TYR A 272 3.41 10.47 -17.58
N ASN A 273 4.72 10.46 -17.41
CA ASN A 273 5.68 10.00 -18.41
C ASN A 273 5.56 8.49 -18.67
N GLU A 274 5.34 7.68 -17.63
CA GLU A 274 5.07 6.24 -17.75
C GLU A 274 3.82 5.99 -18.60
N LEU A 275 2.72 6.69 -18.30
CA LEU A 275 1.49 6.62 -19.09
C LEU A 275 1.69 7.07 -20.52
N ASN A 276 2.35 8.22 -20.75
CA ASN A 276 2.63 8.73 -22.11
C ASN A 276 3.50 7.77 -22.91
N SER A 277 4.53 7.17 -22.30
CA SER A 277 5.40 6.17 -22.91
C SER A 277 4.63 4.89 -23.27
N LEU A 278 3.75 4.42 -22.37
CA LEU A 278 2.90 3.27 -22.62
C LEU A 278 1.95 3.53 -23.79
N ILE A 279 1.26 4.67 -23.81
CA ILE A 279 0.39 5.05 -24.93
C ILE A 279 1.18 5.06 -26.25
N ARG A 280 2.36 5.67 -26.26
CA ARG A 280 3.21 5.72 -27.46
C ARG A 280 3.62 4.32 -27.93
N SER A 281 4.09 3.45 -27.04
CA SER A 281 4.51 2.09 -27.39
C SER A 281 3.35 1.26 -27.94
N GLN A 282 2.15 1.40 -27.37
CA GLN A 282 0.97 0.67 -27.79
C GLN A 282 0.33 1.20 -29.09
N THR A 283 0.59 2.46 -29.47
CA THR A 283 0.01 3.10 -30.65
C THR A 283 0.99 3.34 -31.79
N SER A 284 2.30 3.17 -31.56
CA SER A 284 3.34 3.39 -32.57
C SER A 284 3.29 2.37 -33.72
N TYR A 285 3.86 2.73 -34.83
CA TYR A 285 4.17 1.83 -35.95
C TYR A 285 5.66 1.84 -36.22
N ASN A 286 6.28 0.66 -36.18
CA ASN A 286 7.69 0.52 -36.55
C ASN A 286 7.79 0.18 -38.04
N ALA A 287 8.29 1.10 -38.86
CA ALA A 287 8.38 0.96 -40.29
C ALA A 287 9.42 -0.09 -40.74
N GLU A 288 10.49 -0.30 -39.96
CA GLU A 288 11.54 -1.24 -40.27
C GLU A 288 11.07 -2.69 -40.09
N THR A 289 10.41 -2.98 -38.95
CA THR A 289 9.88 -4.30 -38.63
C THR A 289 8.47 -4.52 -39.16
N LYS A 290 7.82 -3.51 -39.74
CA LYS A 290 6.41 -3.48 -40.19
C LYS A 290 5.42 -3.92 -39.10
N LYS A 291 5.76 -3.67 -37.83
CA LYS A 291 4.93 -4.03 -36.69
C LYS A 291 4.22 -2.79 -36.13
N ALA A 292 2.93 -2.93 -35.93
CA ALA A 292 2.10 -1.95 -35.24
C ALA A 292 1.98 -2.30 -33.76
N GLY A 293 1.91 -1.31 -32.90
CA GLY A 293 1.54 -1.49 -31.50
C GLY A 293 0.13 -2.05 -31.41
N THR A 294 -0.17 -2.74 -30.30
CA THR A 294 -1.42 -3.48 -30.08
C THR A 294 -2.67 -2.61 -30.19
N LEU A 295 -2.58 -1.34 -29.81
CA LEU A 295 -3.66 -0.35 -29.86
C LEU A 295 -3.48 0.69 -30.98
N ASN A 296 -2.65 0.40 -31.99
CA ASN A 296 -2.47 1.28 -33.13
C ASN A 296 -3.82 1.53 -33.82
N GLY A 297 -4.12 2.81 -34.08
CA GLY A 297 -5.37 3.22 -34.71
C GLY A 297 -6.61 3.23 -33.78
N ASP A 298 -6.47 2.84 -32.50
CA ASP A 298 -7.60 2.89 -31.56
C ASP A 298 -8.00 4.34 -31.23
N THR A 299 -9.27 4.67 -31.48
CA THR A 299 -9.80 6.02 -31.28
C THR A 299 -9.97 6.36 -29.81
N GLY A 300 -10.26 5.38 -28.96
CA GLY A 300 -10.39 5.56 -27.50
C GLY A 300 -9.07 6.00 -26.88
N VAL A 301 -7.95 5.35 -27.24
CA VAL A 301 -6.61 5.72 -26.74
C VAL A 301 -6.21 7.12 -27.21
N ARG A 302 -6.52 7.48 -28.45
CA ARG A 302 -6.28 8.85 -28.95
C ARG A 302 -7.10 9.90 -28.20
N SER A 303 -8.36 9.59 -27.88
CA SER A 303 -9.22 10.47 -27.07
C SER A 303 -8.65 10.66 -25.66
N ILE A 304 -8.23 9.58 -24.98
CA ILE A 304 -7.57 9.63 -23.68
C ILE A 304 -6.34 10.55 -23.75
N GLN A 305 -5.45 10.31 -24.71
CA GLN A 305 -4.23 11.13 -24.88
C GLN A 305 -4.53 12.62 -25.10
N SER A 306 -5.53 12.93 -25.95
CA SER A 306 -5.93 14.30 -26.22
C SER A 306 -6.52 14.98 -24.98
N GLN A 307 -7.36 14.29 -24.23
CA GLN A 307 -7.96 14.83 -23.01
C GLN A 307 -6.91 15.08 -21.91
N LEU A 308 -5.95 14.15 -21.72
CA LEU A 308 -4.87 14.33 -20.76
C LEU A 308 -3.97 15.53 -21.11
N ARG A 309 -3.58 15.68 -22.39
CA ARG A 309 -2.78 16.81 -22.84
C ARG A 309 -3.55 18.12 -22.73
N GLY A 310 -4.84 18.11 -23.01
CA GLY A 310 -5.71 19.28 -22.96
C GLY A 310 -5.75 19.93 -21.59
N VAL A 311 -5.55 19.17 -20.49
CA VAL A 311 -5.51 19.73 -19.14
C VAL A 311 -4.38 20.75 -18.98
N PHE A 312 -3.23 20.53 -19.62
CA PHE A 312 -2.01 21.34 -19.42
C PHE A 312 -1.80 22.42 -20.49
N SER A 313 -2.73 22.53 -21.46
CA SER A 313 -2.52 23.38 -22.65
C SER A 313 -2.81 24.86 -22.41
N ASN A 314 -3.60 25.19 -21.40
CA ASN A 314 -4.06 26.56 -21.14
C ASN A 314 -3.75 27.00 -19.72
N PRO A 315 -3.52 28.30 -19.49
CA PRO A 315 -3.41 28.84 -18.14
C PRO A 315 -4.74 28.71 -17.39
N ILE A 316 -4.68 28.48 -16.08
CA ILE A 316 -5.86 28.43 -15.24
C ILE A 316 -6.27 29.87 -14.89
N SER A 317 -7.43 30.29 -15.38
CA SER A 317 -8.00 31.60 -15.07
C SER A 317 -8.59 31.60 -13.65
N GLY A 318 -8.41 32.70 -12.90
CA GLY A 318 -8.98 32.88 -11.56
C GLY A 318 -8.05 32.46 -10.41
N LEU A 319 -6.83 32.04 -10.68
CA LEU A 319 -5.76 31.92 -9.70
C LEU A 319 -5.03 33.24 -9.52
N SER A 320 -4.60 33.54 -8.31
CA SER A 320 -3.91 34.80 -7.97
C SER A 320 -2.38 34.70 -7.99
N GLY A 321 -1.83 33.48 -8.11
CA GLY A 321 -0.39 33.19 -8.20
C GLY A 321 0.02 32.66 -9.56
N ALA A 322 0.75 31.53 -9.57
CA ALA A 322 1.09 30.82 -10.79
C ALA A 322 -0.17 30.30 -11.51
N THR A 323 -0.20 30.41 -12.81
CA THR A 323 -1.36 29.99 -13.64
C THR A 323 -1.01 28.92 -14.66
N MET A 324 0.28 28.72 -14.92
CA MET A 324 0.81 27.70 -15.85
C MET A 324 1.82 26.79 -15.15
N LEU A 325 1.94 25.55 -15.61
CA LEU A 325 2.96 24.62 -15.11
C LEU A 325 4.39 25.17 -15.30
N SER A 326 4.64 25.98 -16.34
CA SER A 326 5.92 26.64 -16.58
C SER A 326 6.34 27.58 -15.44
N ASP A 327 5.38 28.16 -14.72
CA ASP A 327 5.64 29.04 -13.57
C ASP A 327 6.24 28.27 -12.38
N ALA A 328 5.95 26.95 -12.33
CA ALA A 328 6.55 26.00 -11.39
C ALA A 328 7.77 25.27 -11.96
N GLY A 329 8.29 25.68 -13.13
CA GLY A 329 9.41 25.00 -13.78
C GLY A 329 9.07 23.68 -14.45
N ILE A 330 7.79 23.40 -14.73
CA ILE A 330 7.32 22.16 -15.36
C ILE A 330 6.96 22.45 -16.80
N SER A 331 7.45 21.66 -17.75
CA SER A 331 7.20 21.84 -19.18
C SER A 331 6.84 20.53 -19.88
N ILE A 332 5.97 20.61 -20.89
CA ILE A 332 5.66 19.48 -21.77
C ILE A 332 6.52 19.60 -23.03
N ARG A 333 7.30 18.57 -23.31
CA ARG A 333 8.16 18.49 -24.50
C ARG A 333 7.37 18.13 -25.74
N THR A 334 8.00 18.28 -26.91
CA THR A 334 7.39 17.98 -28.24
C THR A 334 6.97 16.50 -28.34
N ASP A 335 7.67 15.59 -27.67
CA ASP A 335 7.30 14.17 -27.62
C ASP A 335 6.16 13.88 -26.63
N GLY A 336 5.63 14.92 -25.97
CA GLY A 336 4.57 14.84 -24.99
C GLY A 336 5.02 14.42 -23.59
N SER A 337 6.33 14.25 -23.34
CA SER A 337 6.84 13.98 -21.99
C SER A 337 6.85 15.25 -21.14
N MET A 338 6.65 15.08 -19.83
CA MET A 338 6.76 16.13 -18.82
C MET A 338 8.18 16.21 -18.30
N SER A 339 8.73 17.42 -18.21
CA SER A 339 10.07 17.68 -17.65
C SER A 339 9.96 18.66 -16.51
N VAL A 340 10.63 18.36 -15.41
CA VAL A 340 10.70 19.20 -14.21
C VAL A 340 12.09 19.80 -14.12
N ASP A 341 12.18 21.12 -14.05
CA ASP A 341 13.40 21.88 -13.73
C ASP A 341 13.46 22.05 -12.20
N SER A 342 14.28 21.24 -11.54
CA SER A 342 14.35 21.21 -10.08
C SER A 342 14.77 22.53 -9.46
N THR A 343 15.60 23.33 -10.14
CA THR A 343 16.04 24.65 -9.66
C THR A 343 14.92 25.67 -9.71
N LYS A 344 14.17 25.72 -10.85
CA LYS A 344 13.01 26.61 -10.97
C LYS A 344 11.89 26.18 -10.05
N LEU A 345 11.66 24.87 -9.88
CA LEU A 345 10.66 24.35 -8.97
C LEU A 345 10.99 24.73 -7.50
N ALA A 346 12.23 24.57 -7.07
CA ALA A 346 12.66 24.98 -5.73
C ALA A 346 12.44 26.48 -5.49
N SER A 347 12.81 27.31 -6.47
CA SER A 347 12.59 28.77 -6.40
C SER A 347 11.10 29.10 -6.38
N ALA A 348 10.28 28.39 -7.13
CA ALA A 348 8.84 28.63 -7.16
C ALA A 348 8.15 28.20 -5.88
N LEU A 349 8.57 27.11 -5.25
CA LEU A 349 8.06 26.63 -3.95
C LEU A 349 8.48 27.58 -2.82
N ALA A 350 9.68 28.14 -2.87
CA ALA A 350 10.17 29.08 -1.87
C ALA A 350 9.47 30.46 -1.94
N ASP A 351 8.84 30.80 -3.06
CA ASP A 351 8.16 32.08 -3.28
C ASP A 351 6.65 31.96 -2.93
N PRO A 352 6.20 32.50 -1.77
CA PRO A 352 4.79 32.42 -1.36
C PRO A 352 3.83 33.13 -2.33
N SER A 353 4.30 34.11 -3.11
CA SER A 353 3.47 34.84 -4.07
C SER A 353 3.03 33.98 -5.25
N LYS A 354 3.77 32.92 -5.57
CA LYS A 354 3.45 31.97 -6.64
C LYS A 354 2.35 31.00 -6.31
N LYS A 355 2.06 30.79 -5.01
CA LYS A 355 0.97 29.91 -4.54
C LYS A 355 0.89 28.58 -5.29
N ILE A 356 2.01 27.87 -5.35
CA ILE A 356 2.14 26.60 -6.12
C ILE A 356 1.12 25.55 -5.68
N ALA A 357 0.70 25.55 -4.42
CA ALA A 357 -0.38 24.68 -3.94
C ALA A 357 -1.71 24.94 -4.71
N GLU A 358 -2.06 26.21 -4.94
CA GLU A 358 -3.28 26.58 -5.69
C GLU A 358 -3.17 26.17 -7.18
N LEU A 359 -1.98 26.18 -7.76
CA LEU A 359 -1.74 25.74 -9.15
C LEU A 359 -2.14 24.28 -9.36
N PHE A 360 -1.89 23.41 -8.37
CA PHE A 360 -2.21 21.99 -8.44
C PHE A 360 -3.58 21.65 -7.86
N ALA A 361 -3.88 22.13 -6.66
CA ALA A 361 -5.11 21.79 -5.94
C ALA A 361 -6.30 22.68 -6.34
N GLY A 362 -6.03 23.93 -6.72
CA GLY A 362 -7.03 24.97 -6.88
C GLY A 362 -7.17 25.84 -5.62
N ASN A 363 -8.05 26.83 -5.68
CA ASN A 363 -8.30 27.80 -4.59
C ASN A 363 -9.68 27.67 -3.96
N GLY A 364 -10.38 26.54 -4.20
CA GLY A 364 -11.74 26.29 -3.74
C GLY A 364 -12.84 26.84 -4.66
N THR A 365 -12.53 27.80 -5.54
CA THR A 365 -13.46 28.32 -6.55
C THR A 365 -13.12 27.76 -7.94
N VAL A 366 -11.83 27.60 -8.21
CA VAL A 366 -11.29 27.07 -9.47
C VAL A 366 -10.38 25.89 -9.16
N ASP A 367 -10.55 24.80 -9.92
CA ASP A 367 -9.72 23.61 -9.78
C ASP A 367 -8.33 23.84 -10.38
N GLY A 368 -7.30 23.36 -9.69
CA GLY A 368 -5.92 23.31 -10.18
C GLY A 368 -5.69 22.16 -11.17
N PHE A 369 -4.48 22.12 -11.76
CA PHE A 369 -4.13 21.10 -12.76
C PHE A 369 -4.28 19.66 -12.25
N ALA A 370 -3.81 19.39 -11.04
CA ALA A 370 -3.89 18.05 -10.45
C ALA A 370 -5.34 17.66 -10.16
N LYS A 371 -6.13 18.58 -9.64
CA LYS A 371 -7.55 18.35 -9.35
C LYS A 371 -8.36 18.10 -10.63
N THR A 372 -8.15 18.91 -11.64
CA THR A 372 -8.78 18.74 -12.95
C THR A 372 -8.40 17.39 -13.58
N LEU A 373 -7.12 17.01 -13.49
CA LEU A 373 -6.63 15.74 -14.01
C LEU A 373 -7.19 14.54 -13.25
N GLU A 374 -7.20 14.59 -11.91
CA GLU A 374 -7.81 13.57 -11.05
C GLU A 374 -9.26 13.31 -11.45
N THR A 375 -10.05 14.36 -11.58
CA THR A 375 -11.46 14.30 -11.98
C THR A 375 -11.60 13.67 -13.37
N ARG A 376 -10.83 14.12 -14.35
CA ARG A 376 -10.89 13.57 -15.71
C ARG A 376 -10.50 12.10 -15.79
N ILE A 377 -9.45 11.69 -15.06
CA ILE A 377 -9.07 10.27 -15.02
C ILE A 377 -10.15 9.45 -14.33
N LYS A 378 -10.70 9.94 -13.23
CA LYS A 378 -11.82 9.30 -12.53
C LYS A 378 -13.01 9.05 -13.46
N ASP A 379 -13.39 10.06 -14.27
CA ASP A 379 -14.49 9.95 -15.23
C ASP A 379 -14.17 8.91 -16.33
N MET A 380 -12.92 8.86 -16.81
CA MET A 380 -12.51 7.86 -17.81
C MET A 380 -12.51 6.42 -17.25
N LEU A 381 -12.23 6.25 -15.95
CA LEU A 381 -12.18 4.96 -15.27
C LEU A 381 -13.53 4.53 -14.67
N ALA A 382 -14.53 5.40 -14.64
CA ALA A 382 -15.86 5.11 -14.11
C ALA A 382 -16.53 3.94 -14.88
N THR A 383 -17.57 3.34 -14.28
CA THR A 383 -18.27 2.17 -14.85
C THR A 383 -18.85 2.45 -16.24
N ASP A 384 -19.28 3.68 -16.49
CA ASP A 384 -19.77 4.19 -17.79
C ASP A 384 -18.70 4.99 -18.55
N GLY A 385 -17.48 5.03 -18.03
CA GLY A 385 -16.35 5.77 -18.59
C GLY A 385 -15.83 5.18 -19.90
N LEU A 386 -15.02 6.00 -20.59
CA LEU A 386 -14.47 5.66 -21.91
C LEU A 386 -13.69 4.34 -21.91
N LEU A 387 -12.86 4.12 -20.89
CA LEU A 387 -11.99 2.94 -20.81
C LEU A 387 -12.81 1.67 -20.53
N THR A 388 -13.73 1.74 -19.58
CA THR A 388 -14.60 0.62 -19.19
C THR A 388 -15.50 0.21 -20.35
N SER A 389 -16.16 1.17 -21.00
CA SER A 389 -16.99 0.91 -22.20
C SER A 389 -16.21 0.23 -23.31
N ARG A 390 -14.93 0.60 -23.48
CA ARG A 390 -14.04 0.01 -24.51
C ARG A 390 -13.65 -1.41 -24.17
N THR A 391 -13.27 -1.69 -22.92
CA THR A 391 -12.92 -3.04 -22.46
C THR A 391 -14.12 -3.98 -22.50
N ASP A 392 -15.31 -3.50 -22.16
CA ASP A 392 -16.55 -4.28 -22.28
C ASP A 392 -16.89 -4.63 -23.72
N GLY A 393 -16.68 -3.69 -24.66
CA GLY A 393 -16.81 -3.96 -26.08
C GLY A 393 -15.86 -5.05 -26.57
N ILE A 394 -14.61 -5.02 -26.12
CA ILE A 394 -13.60 -6.04 -26.43
C ILE A 394 -13.99 -7.40 -25.82
N ASN A 395 -14.42 -7.43 -24.56
CA ASN A 395 -14.86 -8.65 -23.89
C ASN A 395 -16.06 -9.31 -24.61
N ARG A 396 -17.04 -8.52 -25.07
CA ARG A 396 -18.15 -9.04 -25.89
C ARG A 396 -17.66 -9.63 -27.20
N THR A 397 -16.69 -9.00 -27.83
CA THR A 397 -16.09 -9.50 -29.08
C THR A 397 -15.34 -10.82 -28.85
N ILE A 398 -14.57 -10.93 -27.75
CA ILE A 398 -13.87 -12.19 -27.38
C ILE A 398 -14.91 -13.31 -27.16
N LYS A 399 -15.97 -13.09 -26.40
CA LYS A 399 -17.06 -14.06 -26.21
C LYS A 399 -17.71 -14.49 -27.53
N SER A 400 -17.88 -13.57 -28.48
CA SER A 400 -18.36 -13.91 -29.82
C SER A 400 -17.39 -14.82 -30.58
N PHE A 401 -16.08 -14.60 -30.44
CA PHE A 401 -15.08 -15.51 -31.00
C PHE A 401 -15.13 -16.88 -30.33
N ASP A 402 -15.26 -16.97 -29.01
CA ASP A 402 -15.40 -18.24 -28.28
C ASP A 402 -16.55 -19.07 -28.86
N SER A 403 -17.73 -18.49 -28.98
CA SER A 403 -18.91 -19.19 -29.53
C SER A 403 -18.72 -19.61 -31.00
N ARG A 404 -18.02 -18.80 -31.81
CA ARG A 404 -17.74 -19.12 -33.22
C ARG A 404 -16.71 -20.23 -33.35
N ILE A 405 -15.69 -20.24 -32.50
CA ILE A 405 -14.66 -21.29 -32.45
C ILE A 405 -15.31 -22.61 -32.09
N GLU A 406 -16.11 -22.65 -31.02
CA GLU A 406 -16.83 -23.84 -30.58
C GLU A 406 -17.75 -24.41 -31.68
N ALA A 407 -18.55 -23.55 -32.31
CA ALA A 407 -19.41 -23.98 -33.43
C ALA A 407 -18.59 -24.52 -34.60
N PHE A 408 -17.43 -23.94 -34.88
CA PHE A 408 -16.57 -24.41 -35.97
C PHE A 408 -15.89 -25.74 -35.64
N GLU A 409 -15.49 -25.97 -34.40
CA GLU A 409 -14.93 -27.23 -33.92
C GLU A 409 -15.94 -28.35 -34.05
N LEU A 410 -17.19 -28.14 -33.62
CA LEU A 410 -18.27 -29.09 -33.82
C LEU A 410 -18.55 -29.41 -35.31
N ARG A 411 -18.39 -28.37 -36.18
CA ARG A 411 -18.47 -28.59 -37.63
C ARG A 411 -17.35 -29.45 -38.15
N LEU A 412 -16.10 -29.19 -37.69
CA LEU A 412 -14.93 -30.01 -38.10
C LEU A 412 -15.06 -31.47 -37.70
N GLU A 413 -15.60 -31.77 -36.51
CA GLU A 413 -15.89 -33.12 -36.06
C GLU A 413 -16.83 -33.83 -37.03
N LYS A 414 -17.93 -33.16 -37.44
CA LYS A 414 -18.88 -33.72 -38.42
C LYS A 414 -18.22 -33.91 -39.80
N VAL A 415 -17.38 -32.98 -40.23
CA VAL A 415 -16.65 -33.11 -41.52
C VAL A 415 -15.68 -34.29 -41.46
N GLN A 416 -14.92 -34.44 -40.35
CA GLN A 416 -14.02 -35.55 -40.14
C GLN A 416 -14.76 -36.91 -40.16
N ALA A 417 -15.88 -36.99 -39.42
CA ALA A 417 -16.73 -38.20 -39.43
C ALA A 417 -17.23 -38.56 -40.83
N ARG A 418 -17.68 -37.54 -41.60
CA ARG A 418 -18.10 -37.72 -42.98
C ARG A 418 -17.01 -38.23 -43.90
N TYR A 419 -15.83 -37.58 -43.86
CA TYR A 419 -14.67 -38.04 -44.66
C TYR A 419 -14.23 -39.45 -44.28
N SER A 420 -14.16 -39.74 -42.98
CA SER A 420 -13.82 -41.08 -42.47
C SER A 420 -14.79 -42.12 -43.02
N ALA A 421 -16.12 -41.85 -42.97
CA ALA A 421 -17.13 -42.75 -43.53
C ALA A 421 -17.00 -42.94 -45.06
N GLN A 422 -16.71 -41.84 -45.81
CA GLN A 422 -16.50 -41.91 -47.27
C GLN A 422 -15.26 -42.73 -47.63
N PHE A 423 -14.16 -42.54 -46.92
CA PHE A 423 -12.92 -43.31 -47.18
C PHE A 423 -13.08 -44.77 -46.77
N THR A 424 -13.81 -45.09 -45.70
CA THR A 424 -14.11 -46.48 -45.32
C THR A 424 -14.97 -47.16 -46.37
N ALA A 425 -15.97 -46.47 -46.92
CA ALA A 425 -16.80 -47.03 -48.01
C ALA A 425 -16.02 -47.21 -49.31
N LEU A 426 -15.10 -46.27 -49.63
CA LEU A 426 -14.19 -46.37 -50.78
C LEU A 426 -13.24 -47.57 -50.64
N ASP A 427 -12.63 -47.73 -49.47
CA ASP A 427 -11.72 -48.85 -49.16
C ASP A 427 -12.46 -50.19 -49.30
N ALA A 428 -13.66 -50.32 -48.80
CA ALA A 428 -14.53 -51.49 -48.96
C ALA A 428 -14.84 -51.79 -50.45
N ALA A 429 -15.21 -50.76 -51.24
CA ALA A 429 -15.46 -50.88 -52.65
C ALA A 429 -14.21 -51.33 -53.46
N MET A 430 -13.06 -50.71 -53.17
CA MET A 430 -11.77 -51.07 -53.82
C MET A 430 -11.32 -52.47 -53.44
N SER A 431 -11.49 -52.91 -52.21
CA SER A 431 -11.21 -54.28 -51.75
C SER A 431 -12.10 -55.29 -52.53
N SER A 432 -13.41 -55.00 -52.69
CA SER A 432 -14.33 -55.82 -53.47
C SER A 432 -13.93 -55.87 -54.94
N MET A 433 -13.53 -54.73 -55.54
CA MET A 433 -13.05 -54.72 -56.96
C MET A 433 -11.74 -55.50 -57.12
N SER A 434 -10.81 -55.40 -56.17
CA SER A 434 -9.55 -56.16 -56.16
C SER A 434 -9.81 -57.63 -56.09
N THR A 435 -10.75 -58.08 -55.23
CA THR A 435 -11.14 -59.47 -55.12
C THR A 435 -11.77 -60.00 -56.44
N THR A 436 -12.65 -59.19 -57.06
CA THR A 436 -13.26 -59.52 -58.32
C THR A 436 -12.25 -59.56 -59.46
N SER A 437 -11.29 -58.65 -59.50
CA SER A 437 -10.20 -58.62 -60.47
C SER A 437 -9.31 -59.85 -60.32
N ALA A 438 -8.92 -60.23 -59.09
CA ALA A 438 -8.14 -61.44 -58.79
C ALA A 438 -8.90 -62.74 -59.27
N TYR A 439 -10.21 -62.79 -58.99
CA TYR A 439 -11.04 -63.90 -59.46
C TYR A 439 -11.14 -63.93 -60.96
N LEU A 440 -11.30 -62.81 -61.68
CA LEU A 440 -11.28 -62.80 -63.16
C LEU A 440 -9.93 -63.18 -63.75
N THR A 441 -8.82 -62.72 -63.15
CA THR A 441 -7.50 -63.06 -63.56
C THR A 441 -7.24 -64.63 -63.43
N GLN A 442 -7.72 -65.18 -62.31
CA GLN A 442 -7.62 -66.64 -62.11
C GLN A 442 -8.51 -67.42 -63.06
N GLN A 443 -9.69 -66.95 -63.44
CA GLN A 443 -10.53 -67.54 -64.42
C GLN A 443 -9.89 -67.51 -65.85
N LEU A 444 -9.32 -66.35 -66.23
CA LEU A 444 -8.60 -66.16 -67.48
C LEU A 444 -7.33 -67.06 -67.63
N ALA A 445 -6.64 -67.33 -66.50
CA ALA A 445 -5.48 -68.16 -66.42
C ALA A 445 -5.80 -69.70 -66.53
N ASN A 446 -7.09 -70.02 -66.30
CA ASN A 446 -7.61 -71.37 -66.38
C ASN A 446 -8.32 -71.71 -67.71
N LEU A 447 -8.38 -70.79 -68.67
CA LEU A 447 -8.80 -70.96 -70.06
C LEU A 447 -7.61 -71.06 -70.96
#